data_e508e955bae6e07e032eaed1ef6bda21
#
_entry.id   e508e955bae6e07e032eaed1ef6bda21
#
_cell.length_a   1.000
_cell.length_b   1.000
_cell.length_c   1.000
_cell.angle_alpha   90.00
_cell.angle_beta   90.00
_cell.angle_gamma   90.00
#
_symmetry.space_group_name_H-M   'P 1'
#
loop_
_entity.id
_entity.type
_entity.pdbx_description
1 polymer ?
#
loop_
_entity_poly.entity_id
_entity_poly.type
_entity_poly.pdbx_seq_one_letter_code
_entity_poly.pdbx_strand_id
1 'polypeptide(L)'
;MTMKNKDNHNNMAIWDSLCETNPEFTKQFRTSWGKNATTTDPMYQIQKMTNQFGAIGRGWKFESKYHYTESIVFAEVKIFWREKDQPEWNEYGAISSMQPLYKKNGSLDDEAAKKAMTDALTKGFSYLGVSADVFLGRFDDSKYVDKLKEKFTKQDLKVVSSKPTY
;
A
#
# COMPACT_ATOMS: atom_id res chain seq x y z
N MET A 1 36.17 8.92 -27.78
CA MET A 1 35.44 9.49 -26.63
C MET A 1 34.33 8.54 -26.24
N THR A 2 34.56 7.74 -25.25
CA THR A 2 33.58 6.72 -24.75
C THR A 2 32.66 7.42 -23.77
N MET A 3 31.41 7.67 -24.18
CA MET A 3 30.36 8.07 -23.25
C MET A 3 30.10 6.91 -22.30
N LYS A 4 30.52 7.07 -21.05
CA LYS A 4 30.10 6.18 -19.97
C LYS A 4 28.62 6.44 -19.71
N ASN A 5 27.74 5.54 -20.17
CA ASN A 5 26.36 5.44 -19.68
C ASN A 5 26.44 5.13 -18.19
N LYS A 6 26.23 6.14 -17.36
CA LYS A 6 26.10 6.05 -15.90
C LYS A 6 24.66 6.20 -15.49
N ASP A 7 23.76 5.43 -16.06
CA ASP A 7 22.41 5.32 -15.52
C ASP A 7 21.99 3.85 -15.53
N ASN A 8 22.66 3.07 -14.67
CA ASN A 8 22.12 1.79 -14.26
C ASN A 8 21.05 2.05 -13.19
N HIS A 9 20.00 2.76 -13.60
CA HIS A 9 18.86 3.02 -12.74
C HIS A 9 18.16 1.67 -12.49
N ASN A 10 18.22 1.17 -11.26
CA ASN A 10 17.52 -0.04 -10.89
C ASN A 10 16.02 0.27 -10.82
N ASN A 11 15.30 0.01 -11.89
CA ASN A 11 13.86 0.25 -11.99
C ASN A 11 13.03 -0.47 -10.92
N MET A 12 13.58 -1.51 -10.31
CA MET A 12 12.92 -2.29 -9.26
C MET A 12 13.26 -1.82 -7.83
N ALA A 13 14.13 -0.84 -7.66
CA ALA A 13 14.62 -0.45 -6.33
C ALA A 13 13.49 -0.06 -5.36
N ILE A 14 12.55 0.76 -5.80
CA ILE A 14 11.38 1.16 -4.99
C ILE A 14 10.48 -0.06 -4.72
N TRP A 15 10.17 -0.82 -5.77
CA TRP A 15 9.35 -2.03 -5.66
C TRP A 15 9.92 -3.03 -4.67
N ASP A 16 11.19 -3.36 -4.80
CA ASP A 16 11.86 -4.34 -3.95
C ASP A 16 11.92 -3.91 -2.48
N SER A 17 12.00 -2.60 -2.22
CA SER A 17 11.97 -2.06 -0.86
C SER A 17 10.60 -2.12 -0.20
N LEU A 18 9.52 -2.18 -0.98
CA LEU A 18 8.13 -2.08 -0.52
C LEU A 18 7.34 -3.38 -0.60
N CYS A 19 7.83 -4.39 -1.37
CA CYS A 19 7.00 -5.52 -1.79
C CYS A 19 6.68 -6.54 -0.70
N GLU A 20 7.53 -6.69 0.30
CA GLU A 20 7.30 -7.66 1.39
C GLU A 20 6.38 -7.09 2.46
N THR A 21 5.43 -7.90 2.90
CA THR A 21 4.43 -7.55 3.91
C THR A 21 4.66 -8.31 5.21
N ASN A 22 4.74 -7.61 6.35
CA ASN A 22 4.76 -8.28 7.64
C ASN A 22 3.40 -8.98 7.87
N PRO A 23 3.39 -10.32 8.06
CA PRO A 23 2.17 -11.09 8.22
C PRO A 23 1.27 -10.64 9.39
N GLU A 24 1.81 -9.98 10.42
CA GLU A 24 1.04 -9.46 11.54
C GLU A 24 0.03 -8.38 11.13
N PHE A 25 0.27 -7.69 10.00
CA PHE A 25 -0.60 -6.65 9.45
C PHE A 25 -1.48 -7.17 8.32
N THR A 26 -1.68 -8.47 8.24
CA THR A 26 -2.55 -9.10 7.26
C THR A 26 -3.75 -9.77 7.93
N LYS A 27 -4.84 -9.85 7.18
CA LYS A 27 -6.04 -10.58 7.59
C LYS A 27 -6.51 -11.48 6.45
N GLN A 28 -6.94 -12.68 6.81
CA GLN A 28 -7.62 -13.55 5.86
C GLN A 28 -9.13 -13.29 5.89
N PHE A 29 -9.72 -13.33 4.73
CA PHE A 29 -11.17 -13.26 4.57
C PHE A 29 -11.63 -14.24 3.49
N ARG A 30 -12.91 -14.62 3.57
CA ARG A 30 -13.51 -15.48 2.55
C ARG A 30 -14.18 -14.61 1.51
N THR A 31 -13.78 -14.78 0.26
CA THR A 31 -14.42 -14.11 -0.86
C THR A 31 -15.83 -14.63 -1.10
N SER A 32 -16.65 -13.88 -1.82
CA SER A 32 -18.00 -14.32 -2.24
C SER A 32 -17.99 -15.62 -3.05
N TRP A 33 -16.86 -15.93 -3.69
CA TRP A 33 -16.64 -17.16 -4.46
C TRP A 33 -16.12 -18.33 -3.61
N GLY A 34 -16.06 -18.18 -2.29
CA GLY A 34 -15.63 -19.22 -1.36
C GLY A 34 -14.14 -19.44 -1.24
N LYS A 35 -13.29 -18.64 -1.91
CA LYS A 35 -11.84 -18.68 -1.75
C LYS A 35 -11.39 -17.86 -0.55
N ASN A 36 -10.36 -18.34 0.15
CA ASN A 36 -9.65 -17.53 1.11
C ASN A 36 -8.76 -16.53 0.37
N ALA A 37 -8.78 -15.30 0.82
CA ALA A 37 -7.91 -14.24 0.32
C ALA A 37 -7.25 -13.51 1.49
N THR A 38 -6.10 -12.91 1.24
CA THR A 38 -5.38 -12.12 2.23
C THR A 38 -5.51 -10.64 1.86
N THR A 39 -5.74 -9.81 2.86
CA THR A 39 -5.70 -8.35 2.72
C THR A 39 -4.71 -7.76 3.71
N THR A 40 -4.17 -6.61 3.40
CA THR A 40 -3.22 -5.87 4.23
C THR A 40 -3.93 -4.71 4.92
N ASP A 41 -3.53 -4.42 6.15
CA ASP A 41 -4.02 -3.25 6.88
C ASP A 41 -3.64 -1.96 6.11
N PRO A 42 -4.61 -1.08 5.79
CA PRO A 42 -4.33 0.18 5.09
C PRO A 42 -3.36 1.09 5.84
N MET A 43 -3.42 1.16 7.16
CA MET A 43 -2.50 1.96 7.96
C MET A 43 -1.07 1.44 7.91
N TYR A 44 -0.88 0.13 7.81
CA TYR A 44 0.44 -0.45 7.58
C TYR A 44 1.01 -0.05 6.22
N GLN A 45 0.19 0.00 5.18
CA GLN A 45 0.62 0.46 3.86
C GLN A 45 1.01 1.95 3.88
N ILE A 46 0.26 2.79 4.59
CA ILE A 46 0.61 4.19 4.85
C ILE A 46 1.95 4.30 5.60
N GLN A 47 2.16 3.47 6.60
CA GLN A 47 3.43 3.39 7.33
C GLN A 47 4.60 3.03 6.41
N LYS A 48 4.42 2.09 5.49
CA LYS A 48 5.44 1.73 4.50
C LYS A 48 5.79 2.91 3.59
N MET A 49 4.79 3.63 3.11
CA MET A 49 5.00 4.85 2.31
C MET A 49 5.79 5.91 3.11
N THR A 50 5.43 6.10 4.37
CA THR A 50 6.12 7.06 5.25
C THR A 50 7.55 6.64 5.54
N ASN A 51 7.81 5.36 5.79
CA ASN A 51 9.16 4.85 6.02
C ASN A 51 10.04 4.99 4.76
N GLN A 52 9.47 4.77 3.59
CA GLN A 52 10.21 4.81 2.33
C GLN A 52 10.53 6.24 1.88
N PHE A 53 9.54 7.12 1.91
CA PHE A 53 9.62 8.43 1.27
C PHE A 53 9.71 9.59 2.26
N GLY A 54 9.32 9.39 3.51
CA GLY A 54 9.20 10.42 4.55
C GLY A 54 7.75 10.75 4.89
N ALA A 55 7.55 11.71 5.77
CA ALA A 55 6.22 12.08 6.25
C ALA A 55 5.30 12.52 5.10
N ILE A 56 3.99 12.25 5.25
CA ILE A 56 2.96 12.74 4.32
C ILE A 56 3.05 14.27 4.18
N GLY A 57 2.94 14.76 2.96
CA GLY A 57 3.12 16.16 2.61
C GLY A 57 4.59 16.55 2.37
N ARG A 58 5.54 15.76 2.84
CA ARG A 58 6.98 15.98 2.60
C ARG A 58 7.57 14.98 1.60
N GLY A 59 7.39 13.69 1.83
CA GLY A 59 7.94 12.63 0.99
C GLY A 59 6.91 11.99 0.07
N TRP A 60 5.67 11.99 0.46
CA TRP A 60 4.53 11.54 -0.34
C TRP A 60 3.27 12.30 0.02
N LYS A 61 2.31 12.32 -0.86
CA LYS A 61 0.97 12.91 -0.67
C LYS A 61 0.01 12.31 -1.68
N PHE A 62 -1.26 12.62 -1.54
CA PHE A 62 -2.27 12.26 -2.53
C PHE A 62 -3.32 13.36 -2.66
N GLU A 63 -4.01 13.37 -3.79
CA GLU A 63 -5.21 14.15 -4.05
C GLU A 63 -6.36 13.18 -4.31
N SER A 64 -7.55 13.51 -3.84
CA SER A 64 -8.74 12.69 -4.05
C SER A 64 -9.89 13.51 -4.62
N LYS A 65 -10.70 12.87 -5.46
CA LYS A 65 -11.96 13.38 -6.00
C LYS A 65 -13.04 12.33 -5.82
N TYR A 66 -14.27 12.78 -5.60
CA TYR A 66 -15.42 11.91 -5.45
C TYR A 66 -16.46 12.20 -6.51
N HIS A 67 -17.02 11.13 -7.06
CA HIS A 67 -18.14 11.18 -8.00
C HIS A 67 -19.28 10.34 -7.46
N TYR A 68 -20.45 10.92 -7.39
CA TYR A 68 -21.65 10.28 -6.87
C TYR A 68 -22.65 10.01 -7.98
N THR A 69 -23.25 8.83 -7.94
CA THR A 69 -24.48 8.50 -8.65
C THR A 69 -25.61 8.31 -7.62
N GLU A 70 -26.79 7.89 -8.06
CA GLU A 70 -27.88 7.58 -7.13
C GLU A 70 -27.59 6.45 -6.16
N SER A 71 -26.67 5.52 -6.50
CA SER A 71 -26.44 4.29 -5.74
C SER A 71 -24.96 3.99 -5.43
N ILE A 72 -24.02 4.72 -6.03
CA ILE A 72 -22.60 4.41 -5.94
C ILE A 72 -21.82 5.71 -5.75
N VAL A 73 -20.75 5.64 -4.94
CA VAL A 73 -19.70 6.64 -4.89
C VAL A 73 -18.43 6.06 -5.50
N PHE A 74 -17.80 6.85 -6.39
CA PHE A 74 -16.45 6.60 -6.88
C PHE A 74 -15.48 7.53 -6.17
N ALA A 75 -14.33 7.01 -5.77
CA ALA A 75 -13.21 7.82 -5.34
C ALA A 75 -12.08 7.67 -6.35
N GLU A 76 -11.51 8.76 -6.79
CA GLU A 76 -10.30 8.81 -7.60
C GLU A 76 -9.17 9.37 -6.77
N VAL A 77 -7.99 8.75 -6.81
CA VAL A 77 -6.79 9.25 -6.14
C VAL A 77 -5.66 9.42 -7.13
N LYS A 78 -4.92 10.49 -6.96
CA LYS A 78 -3.64 10.76 -7.62
C LYS A 78 -2.57 10.74 -6.55
N ILE A 79 -1.51 9.98 -6.78
CA ILE A 79 -0.44 9.76 -5.80
C ILE A 79 0.80 10.51 -6.25
N PHE A 80 1.45 11.15 -5.28
CA PHE A 80 2.68 11.89 -5.46
C PHE A 80 3.72 11.37 -4.48
N TRP A 81 4.94 11.18 -4.95
CA TRP A 81 6.08 10.86 -4.11
C TRP A 81 7.33 11.52 -4.62
N ARG A 82 8.33 11.61 -3.77
CA ARG A 82 9.67 12.04 -4.15
C ARG A 82 10.71 11.29 -3.33
N GLU A 83 11.86 11.07 -3.93
CA GLU A 83 12.99 10.50 -3.23
C GLU A 83 13.69 11.56 -2.37
N LYS A 84 14.42 11.11 -1.36
CA LYS A 84 14.98 11.97 -0.30
C LYS A 84 15.83 13.12 -0.83
N ASP A 85 16.55 12.91 -1.92
CA ASP A 85 17.49 13.89 -2.51
C ASP A 85 16.92 14.54 -3.78
N GLN A 86 15.66 14.33 -4.10
CA GLN A 86 15.00 14.90 -5.27
C GLN A 86 13.91 15.89 -4.82
N PRO A 87 14.02 17.18 -5.19
CA PRO A 87 13.01 18.17 -4.84
C PRO A 87 11.72 18.02 -5.66
N GLU A 88 11.79 17.38 -6.82
CA GLU A 88 10.68 17.23 -7.75
C GLU A 88 9.74 16.10 -7.34
N TRP A 89 8.45 16.34 -7.56
CA TRP A 89 7.41 15.34 -7.31
C TRP A 89 7.23 14.42 -8.53
N ASN A 90 7.27 13.14 -8.28
CA ASN A 90 6.75 12.15 -9.22
C ASN A 90 5.25 11.96 -8.94
N GLU A 91 4.48 11.61 -9.96
CA GLU A 91 3.04 11.42 -9.82
C GLU A 91 2.52 10.33 -10.75
N TYR A 92 1.42 9.71 -10.35
CA TYR A 92 0.63 8.83 -11.21
C TYR A 92 -0.82 8.75 -10.71
N GLY A 93 -1.69 8.26 -11.54
CA GLY A 93 -3.13 8.14 -11.34
C GLY A 93 -3.86 8.82 -12.50
N ALA A 94 -5.19 8.92 -12.50
CA ALA A 94 -6.05 8.61 -11.35
C ALA A 94 -6.24 7.10 -11.18
N ILE A 95 -6.22 6.66 -9.93
CA ILE A 95 -6.63 5.31 -9.53
C ILE A 95 -8.02 5.43 -8.93
N SER A 96 -8.96 4.61 -9.35
CA SER A 96 -10.32 4.70 -8.85
C SER A 96 -10.82 3.42 -8.18
N SER A 97 -11.71 3.57 -7.23
CA SER A 97 -12.49 2.52 -6.61
C SER A 97 -13.91 3.01 -6.38
N MET A 98 -14.83 2.09 -6.16
CA MET A 98 -16.23 2.42 -5.94
C MET A 98 -16.79 1.66 -4.75
N GLN A 99 -17.82 2.25 -4.11
CA GLN A 99 -18.60 1.61 -3.05
C GLN A 99 -20.09 1.91 -3.24
N PRO A 100 -20.96 0.95 -2.93
CA PRO A 100 -22.39 1.21 -2.85
C PRO A 100 -22.71 2.22 -1.76
N LEU A 101 -23.64 3.14 -2.01
CA LEU A 101 -24.13 4.10 -1.02
C LEU A 101 -25.09 3.48 -0.02
N TYR A 102 -25.64 2.31 -0.34
CA TYR A 102 -26.62 1.61 0.50
C TYR A 102 -26.12 0.23 0.91
N LYS A 103 -26.34 -0.11 2.17
CA LYS A 103 -26.11 -1.44 2.72
C LYS A 103 -27.14 -2.44 2.17
N LYS A 104 -26.89 -3.74 2.35
CA LYS A 104 -27.80 -4.80 1.89
C LYS A 104 -29.24 -4.70 2.46
N ASN A 105 -29.38 -4.08 3.62
CA ASN A 105 -30.67 -3.83 4.26
C ASN A 105 -31.37 -2.54 3.76
N GLY A 106 -30.82 -1.85 2.78
CA GLY A 106 -31.37 -0.62 2.20
C GLY A 106 -31.03 0.66 2.99
N SER A 107 -30.33 0.58 4.12
CA SER A 107 -29.88 1.76 4.86
C SER A 107 -28.66 2.41 4.22
N LEU A 108 -28.53 3.71 4.38
CA LEU A 108 -27.36 4.45 3.90
C LEU A 108 -26.07 3.95 4.57
N ASP A 109 -25.02 3.76 3.79
CA ASP A 109 -23.67 3.53 4.30
C ASP A 109 -22.92 4.87 4.42
N ASP A 110 -22.87 5.40 5.62
CA ASP A 110 -22.20 6.65 5.96
C ASP A 110 -20.65 6.59 5.81
N GLU A 111 -20.11 5.39 5.66
CA GLU A 111 -18.68 5.17 5.42
C GLU A 111 -18.33 4.90 3.95
N ALA A 112 -19.29 4.89 3.03
CA ALA A 112 -19.07 4.48 1.65
C ALA A 112 -17.96 5.30 0.96
N ALA A 113 -17.97 6.62 1.11
CA ALA A 113 -16.94 7.48 0.53
C ALA A 113 -15.54 7.21 1.11
N LYS A 114 -15.45 7.01 2.43
CA LYS A 114 -14.19 6.66 3.10
C LYS A 114 -13.65 5.32 2.61
N LYS A 115 -14.51 4.30 2.48
CA LYS A 115 -14.13 2.98 1.95
C LYS A 115 -13.64 3.08 0.51
N ALA A 116 -14.35 3.80 -0.35
CA ALA A 116 -13.96 3.99 -1.74
C ALA A 116 -12.59 4.68 -1.84
N MET A 117 -12.34 5.73 -1.06
CA MET A 117 -11.06 6.43 -1.04
C MET A 117 -9.94 5.53 -0.52
N THR A 118 -10.15 4.80 0.57
CA THR A 118 -9.15 3.89 1.14
C THR A 118 -8.79 2.79 0.14
N ASP A 119 -9.76 2.20 -0.53
CA ASP A 119 -9.54 1.17 -1.55
C ASP A 119 -8.76 1.71 -2.75
N ALA A 120 -9.11 2.91 -3.24
CA ALA A 120 -8.38 3.55 -4.33
C ALA A 120 -6.93 3.87 -3.94
N LEU A 121 -6.73 4.38 -2.72
CA LEU A 121 -5.40 4.74 -2.21
C LEU A 121 -4.49 3.51 -2.05
N THR A 122 -4.98 2.45 -1.41
CA THR A 122 -4.21 1.23 -1.20
C THR A 122 -3.91 0.49 -2.50
N LYS A 123 -4.85 0.49 -3.44
CA LYS A 123 -4.62 0.00 -4.79
C LYS A 123 -3.53 0.83 -5.50
N GLY A 124 -3.57 2.14 -5.36
CA GLY A 124 -2.54 3.01 -5.89
C GLY A 124 -1.16 2.70 -5.31
N PHE A 125 -1.04 2.53 -4.00
CA PHE A 125 0.22 2.17 -3.35
C PHE A 125 0.79 0.84 -3.89
N SER A 126 -0.06 -0.12 -4.21
CA SER A 126 0.38 -1.40 -4.78
C SER A 126 1.11 -1.25 -6.12
N TYR A 127 0.85 -0.18 -6.86
CA TYR A 127 1.54 0.12 -8.12
C TYR A 127 3.00 0.58 -7.92
N LEU A 128 3.33 1.11 -6.74
CA LEU A 128 4.72 1.33 -6.32
C LEU A 128 5.38 0.07 -5.73
N GLY A 129 4.61 -1.00 -5.55
CA GLY A 129 5.08 -2.24 -4.96
C GLY A 129 4.66 -2.45 -3.51
N VAL A 130 3.98 -1.49 -2.86
CA VAL A 130 3.55 -1.64 -1.45
C VAL A 130 2.68 -2.88 -1.29
N SER A 131 3.15 -3.81 -0.45
CA SER A 131 2.48 -5.09 -0.21
C SER A 131 2.20 -5.91 -1.49
N ALA A 132 3.06 -5.79 -2.48
CA ALA A 132 2.89 -6.47 -3.76
C ALA A 132 2.86 -8.00 -3.63
N ASP A 133 3.54 -8.58 -2.65
CA ASP A 133 3.52 -10.00 -2.36
C ASP A 133 2.11 -10.52 -2.03
N VAL A 134 1.29 -9.74 -1.34
CA VAL A 134 -0.12 -10.05 -1.09
C VAL A 134 -0.93 -10.01 -2.39
N PHE A 135 -0.78 -8.94 -3.17
CA PHE A 135 -1.47 -8.79 -4.45
C PHE A 135 -1.05 -9.83 -5.50
N LEU A 136 0.18 -10.31 -5.44
CA LEU A 136 0.70 -11.38 -6.29
C LEU A 136 0.30 -12.80 -5.83
N GLY A 137 -0.48 -12.91 -4.74
CA GLY A 137 -0.94 -14.19 -4.19
C GLY A 137 0.13 -15.01 -3.46
N ARG A 138 1.28 -14.43 -3.12
CA ARG A 138 2.36 -15.15 -2.44
C ARG A 138 1.98 -15.58 -1.02
N PHE A 139 0.98 -14.93 -0.42
CA PHE A 139 0.44 -15.30 0.88
C PHE A 139 -0.41 -16.58 0.87
N ASP A 140 -0.69 -17.14 -0.29
CA ASP A 140 -1.30 -18.47 -0.42
C ASP A 140 -0.27 -19.60 -0.14
N ASP A 141 1.02 -19.29 -0.19
CA ASP A 141 2.11 -20.23 0.16
C ASP A 141 2.50 -20.06 1.65
N SER A 142 2.16 -21.06 2.47
CA SER A 142 2.48 -21.07 3.89
C SER A 142 3.99 -20.98 4.18
N LYS A 143 4.83 -21.60 3.34
CA LYS A 143 6.29 -21.54 3.49
C LYS A 143 6.83 -20.13 3.29
N TYR A 144 6.25 -19.39 2.35
CA TYR A 144 6.59 -17.99 2.14
C TYR A 144 6.22 -17.15 3.36
N VAL A 145 5.01 -17.31 3.88
CA VAL A 145 4.52 -16.61 5.07
C VAL A 145 5.36 -16.90 6.30
N ASP A 146 5.74 -18.17 6.52
CA ASP A 146 6.57 -18.56 7.67
C ASP A 146 7.97 -17.93 7.60
N LYS A 147 8.58 -17.88 6.42
CA LYS A 147 9.86 -17.17 6.22
C LYS A 147 9.75 -15.68 6.53
N LEU A 148 8.65 -15.04 6.14
CA LEU A 148 8.41 -13.63 6.46
C LEU A 148 8.25 -13.42 7.97
N LYS A 149 7.50 -14.27 8.66
CA LYS A 149 7.35 -14.20 10.13
C LYS A 149 8.71 -14.25 10.82
N GLU A 150 9.56 -15.19 10.45
CA GLU A 150 10.91 -15.30 11.01
C GLU A 150 11.74 -14.03 10.73
N LYS A 151 11.67 -13.51 9.50
CA LYS A 151 12.41 -12.33 9.08
C LYS A 151 12.02 -11.10 9.90
N PHE A 152 10.73 -10.83 10.02
CA PHE A 152 10.21 -9.66 10.73
C PHE A 152 10.43 -9.76 12.24
N THR A 153 10.24 -10.94 12.85
CA THR A 153 10.57 -11.16 14.26
C THR A 153 12.04 -10.87 14.56
N LYS A 154 12.97 -11.30 13.70
CA LYS A 154 14.40 -11.01 13.86
C LYS A 154 14.72 -9.51 13.72
N GLN A 155 13.99 -8.78 12.86
CA GLN A 155 14.14 -7.34 12.72
C GLN A 155 13.68 -6.60 13.96
N ASP A 156 12.52 -6.96 14.52
CA ASP A 156 11.98 -6.37 15.74
C ASP A 156 12.91 -6.56 16.94
N LEU A 157 13.49 -7.75 17.10
CA LEU A 157 14.47 -8.02 18.14
C LEU A 157 15.74 -7.15 18.01
N LYS A 158 16.21 -6.88 16.79
CA LYS A 158 17.35 -5.98 16.56
C LYS A 158 17.03 -4.54 16.91
N VAL A 159 15.83 -4.06 16.59
CA VAL A 159 15.38 -2.71 16.93
C VAL A 159 15.28 -2.53 18.45
N VAL A 160 14.76 -3.51 19.16
CA VAL A 160 14.67 -3.48 20.64
C VAL A 160 16.05 -3.46 21.28
N SER A 161 17.01 -4.24 20.76
CA SER A 161 18.38 -4.31 21.31
C SER A 161 19.23 -3.08 21.01
N SER A 162 18.83 -2.24 20.03
CA SER A 162 19.56 -1.02 19.66
C SER A 162 19.03 0.26 20.32
N LYS A 163 17.97 0.19 21.12
CA LYS A 163 17.48 1.37 21.88
C LYS A 163 18.43 1.65 23.04
N PRO A 164 18.95 2.88 23.15
CA PRO A 164 19.75 3.23 24.30
C PRO A 164 18.92 3.14 25.59
N THR A 165 19.48 2.49 26.59
CA THR A 165 18.92 2.49 27.96
C THR A 165 19.18 3.87 28.54
N TYR A 166 18.13 4.64 28.80
CA TYR A 166 18.20 5.87 29.58
C TYR A 166 18.17 5.54 31.05
#